data_04ea4503a3783b1913ba1dd99dd67a26
#
_entry.id   04ea4503a3783b1913ba1dd99dd67a26
#
_cell.length_a   1.000
_cell.length_b   1.000
_cell.length_c   1.000
_cell.angle_alpha   90.00
_cell.angle_beta   90.00
_cell.angle_gamma   90.00
#
_symmetry.space_group_name_H-M   'P 1'
#
loop_
_entity.id
_entity.type
_entity.pdbx_description
1 polymer ?
#
loop_
_entity_poly.entity_id
_entity_poly.type
_entity_poly.pdbx_seq_one_letter_code
_entity_poly.pdbx_strand_id
1 'polypeptide(L)'
;VIPSGFQQALESGAEAELEGHVVWSRRSAAEELASEMEQYLETLLNTPVRVVTKGNLVYPPPQGTGSQGMIAVVLSLILVTTGGFLVPYLIFEEKQTHTMDALLVSPAAASDITIGKALAGIVHCLVAMAVVLAFNYSNVVAWGIVVLAVLVGALLAVGVGLLLGSGFETAQQVGAWSIIPILLLMAPVMLAMMGNLPPVLESVLPWMPTIALGNLFLLSFSGDATLARALPNLVLVLAWSLPLYVAVIWIVRRSDR
;
A
#
# COMPACT_ATOMS: atom_id res chain seq x y z
N VAL A 1 -26.65 -13.79 10.86
CA VAL A 1 -26.92 -15.23 11.14
C VAL A 1 -28.27 -15.34 11.84
N ILE A 2 -29.09 -16.33 11.43
CA ILE A 2 -30.43 -16.57 12.00
C ILE A 2 -30.27 -17.60 13.14
N PRO A 3 -30.54 -17.23 14.40
CA PRO A 3 -30.47 -18.17 15.53
C PRO A 3 -31.57 -19.23 15.48
N SER A 4 -31.35 -20.35 16.13
CA SER A 4 -32.27 -21.52 16.17
C SER A 4 -33.63 -21.29 16.84
N GLY A 5 -33.91 -20.13 17.36
CA GLY A 5 -35.21 -19.75 17.99
C GLY A 5 -35.97 -18.68 17.22
N PHE A 6 -35.40 -18.16 16.10
CA PHE A 6 -35.95 -17.02 15.38
C PHE A 6 -37.37 -17.27 14.83
N GLN A 7 -37.61 -18.45 14.25
CA GLN A 7 -38.92 -18.81 13.71
C GLN A 7 -39.99 -18.94 14.79
N GLN A 8 -39.65 -19.52 15.97
CA GLN A 8 -40.56 -19.62 17.08
C GLN A 8 -40.91 -18.25 17.69
N ALA A 9 -39.94 -17.34 17.74
CA ALA A 9 -40.18 -15.97 18.19
C ALA A 9 -41.14 -15.22 17.24
N LEU A 10 -40.97 -15.37 15.92
CA LEU A 10 -41.89 -14.82 14.93
C LEU A 10 -43.31 -15.36 15.04
N GLU A 11 -43.48 -16.70 15.23
CA GLU A 11 -44.78 -17.35 15.37
C GLU A 11 -45.50 -16.97 16.68
N SER A 12 -44.73 -16.68 17.73
CA SER A 12 -45.29 -16.30 19.04
C SER A 12 -45.52 -14.78 19.17
N GLY A 13 -45.10 -13.95 18.19
CA GLY A 13 -45.14 -12.49 18.27
C GLY A 13 -44.19 -11.91 19.33
N ALA A 14 -43.20 -12.69 19.79
CA ALA A 14 -42.16 -12.22 20.67
C ALA A 14 -41.06 -11.48 19.94
N GLU A 15 -40.24 -10.68 20.66
CA GLU A 15 -39.08 -10.01 20.07
C GLU A 15 -38.11 -11.03 19.49
N ALA A 16 -37.86 -10.95 18.17
CA ALA A 16 -36.96 -11.85 17.47
C ALA A 16 -35.56 -11.25 17.42
N GLU A 17 -34.55 -11.96 17.91
CA GLU A 17 -33.16 -11.52 17.92
C GLU A 17 -32.38 -12.07 16.71
N LEU A 18 -31.68 -11.18 16.02
CA LEU A 18 -30.79 -11.51 14.89
C LEU A 18 -29.36 -11.10 15.17
N GLU A 19 -28.41 -11.97 14.86
CA GLU A 19 -26.99 -11.61 14.91
C GLU A 19 -26.56 -10.91 13.62
N GLY A 20 -26.29 -9.61 13.70
CA GLY A 20 -25.73 -8.81 12.63
C GLY A 20 -24.21 -8.87 12.61
N HIS A 21 -23.61 -9.18 11.46
CA HIS A 21 -22.17 -9.16 11.26
C HIS A 21 -21.78 -7.94 10.44
N VAL A 22 -20.95 -7.06 11.02
CA VAL A 22 -20.53 -5.81 10.40
C VAL A 22 -19.09 -5.93 9.88
N VAL A 23 -18.89 -5.55 8.62
CA VAL A 23 -17.54 -5.52 8.04
C VAL A 23 -16.69 -4.46 8.73
N TRP A 24 -15.43 -4.76 9.01
CA TRP A 24 -14.49 -3.88 9.73
C TRP A 24 -14.48 -2.43 9.22
N SER A 25 -14.54 -2.23 7.92
CA SER A 25 -14.52 -0.89 7.30
C SER A 25 -15.75 -0.03 7.64
N ARG A 26 -16.86 -0.64 8.05
CA ARG A 26 -18.12 0.02 8.46
C ARG A 26 -18.40 -0.05 9.94
N ARG A 27 -17.42 -0.41 10.76
CA ARG A 27 -17.59 -0.57 12.22
C ARG A 27 -18.11 0.69 12.93
N SER A 28 -17.74 1.88 12.41
CA SER A 28 -18.23 3.16 12.96
C SER A 28 -19.71 3.43 12.70
N ALA A 29 -20.29 2.79 11.68
CA ALA A 29 -21.71 2.89 11.33
C ALA A 29 -22.50 1.64 11.77
N ALA A 30 -21.94 0.79 12.65
CA ALA A 30 -22.54 -0.48 13.02
C ALA A 30 -23.91 -0.31 13.70
N GLU A 31 -24.05 0.68 14.58
CA GLU A 31 -25.30 0.96 15.30
C GLU A 31 -26.36 1.55 14.35
N GLU A 32 -25.96 2.44 13.43
CA GLU A 32 -26.84 3.02 12.43
C GLU A 32 -27.37 1.94 11.46
N LEU A 33 -26.47 1.08 10.96
CA LEU A 33 -26.86 -0.04 10.10
C LEU A 33 -27.75 -1.05 10.82
N ALA A 34 -27.53 -1.29 12.11
CA ALA A 34 -28.39 -2.17 12.91
C ALA A 34 -29.80 -1.59 13.03
N SER A 35 -29.92 -0.30 13.36
CA SER A 35 -31.22 0.37 13.49
C SER A 35 -32.00 0.46 12.17
N GLU A 36 -31.32 0.71 11.05
CA GLU A 36 -31.93 0.66 9.73
C GLU A 36 -32.47 -0.74 9.38
N MET A 37 -31.69 -1.78 9.69
CA MET A 37 -32.11 -3.16 9.47
C MET A 37 -33.25 -3.58 10.38
N GLU A 38 -33.24 -3.17 11.65
CA GLU A 38 -34.36 -3.38 12.58
C GLU A 38 -35.65 -2.77 12.02
N GLN A 39 -35.63 -1.52 11.65
CA GLN A 39 -36.80 -0.82 11.11
C GLN A 39 -37.32 -1.45 9.80
N TYR A 40 -36.40 -1.87 8.92
CA TYR A 40 -36.77 -2.56 7.70
C TYR A 40 -37.41 -3.92 7.96
N LEU A 41 -36.83 -4.72 8.88
CA LEU A 41 -37.33 -6.03 9.23
C LEU A 41 -38.66 -5.98 9.99
N GLU A 42 -38.82 -5.03 10.91
CA GLU A 42 -40.10 -4.79 11.61
C GLU A 42 -41.22 -4.46 10.61
N THR A 43 -40.93 -3.64 9.60
CA THR A 43 -41.91 -3.29 8.56
C THR A 43 -42.29 -4.50 7.70
N LEU A 44 -41.32 -5.40 7.39
CA LEU A 44 -41.57 -6.58 6.57
C LEU A 44 -42.25 -7.71 7.33
N LEU A 45 -41.84 -7.95 8.58
CA LEU A 45 -42.30 -9.11 9.38
C LEU A 45 -43.48 -8.79 10.28
N ASN A 46 -43.80 -7.49 10.40
CA ASN A 46 -44.84 -6.99 11.34
C ASN A 46 -44.64 -7.50 12.78
N THR A 47 -43.40 -7.70 13.18
CA THR A 47 -42.96 -8.22 14.48
C THR A 47 -41.69 -7.47 14.91
N PRO A 48 -41.53 -7.12 16.18
CA PRO A 48 -40.33 -6.45 16.67
C PRO A 48 -39.11 -7.35 16.51
N VAL A 49 -38.10 -6.83 15.79
CA VAL A 49 -36.83 -7.53 15.51
C VAL A 49 -35.69 -6.71 16.07
N ARG A 50 -34.79 -7.35 16.80
CA ARG A 50 -33.58 -6.74 17.33
C ARG A 50 -32.35 -7.28 16.63
N VAL A 51 -31.48 -6.39 16.14
CA VAL A 51 -30.24 -6.76 15.47
C VAL A 51 -29.04 -6.50 16.37
N VAL A 52 -28.45 -7.55 16.91
CA VAL A 52 -27.27 -7.46 17.79
C VAL A 52 -26.00 -7.51 16.95
N THR A 53 -25.29 -6.38 16.85
CA THR A 53 -24.02 -6.29 16.09
C THR A 53 -22.78 -6.29 17.01
N LYS A 54 -22.96 -6.19 18.31
CA LYS A 54 -21.90 -5.97 19.28
C LYS A 54 -20.93 -7.16 19.34
N GLY A 55 -19.69 -6.93 18.86
CA GLY A 55 -18.64 -7.96 18.86
C GLY A 55 -18.55 -8.80 17.58
N ASN A 56 -19.53 -8.73 16.69
CA ASN A 56 -19.57 -9.53 15.45
C ASN A 56 -18.92 -8.77 14.27
N LEU A 57 -17.62 -8.51 14.37
CA LEU A 57 -16.86 -7.86 13.30
C LEU A 57 -16.31 -8.90 12.33
N VAL A 58 -16.59 -8.71 11.04
CA VAL A 58 -16.01 -9.51 9.97
C VAL A 58 -14.78 -8.78 9.42
N TYR A 59 -13.63 -9.37 9.64
CA TYR A 59 -12.39 -8.88 9.09
C TYR A 59 -12.23 -9.35 7.63
N PRO A 60 -11.66 -8.49 6.77
CA PRO A 60 -11.37 -8.89 5.40
C PRO A 60 -10.36 -10.04 5.34
N PRO A 61 -10.50 -10.95 4.36
CA PRO A 61 -9.53 -12.02 4.18
C PRO A 61 -8.18 -11.47 3.70
N PRO A 62 -7.06 -12.11 4.06
CA PRO A 62 -5.72 -11.64 3.68
C PRO A 62 -5.43 -11.69 2.18
N GLN A 63 -6.25 -12.36 1.40
CA GLN A 63 -6.10 -12.50 -0.06
C GLN A 63 -6.81 -11.40 -0.87
N GLY A 64 -7.37 -10.40 -0.20
CA GLY A 64 -7.87 -9.15 -0.77
C GLY A 64 -8.72 -9.29 -2.03
N THR A 65 -9.96 -9.72 -1.86
CA THR A 65 -10.93 -9.69 -2.97
C THR A 65 -11.66 -8.34 -3.02
N GLY A 66 -11.93 -7.83 -4.21
CA GLY A 66 -12.72 -6.63 -4.40
C GLY A 66 -11.99 -5.31 -4.10
N SER A 67 -12.66 -4.39 -3.42
CA SER A 67 -12.18 -3.02 -3.21
C SER A 67 -10.85 -2.92 -2.45
N GLN A 68 -10.56 -3.83 -1.54
CA GLN A 68 -9.32 -3.81 -0.76
C GLN A 68 -8.10 -4.19 -1.58
N GLY A 69 -8.24 -5.15 -2.50
CA GLY A 69 -7.20 -5.46 -3.48
C GLY A 69 -6.87 -4.22 -4.30
N MET A 70 -7.89 -3.51 -4.77
CA MET A 70 -7.71 -2.28 -5.54
C MET A 70 -7.02 -1.18 -4.72
N ILE A 71 -7.41 -0.98 -3.45
CA ILE A 71 -6.74 -0.02 -2.56
C ILE A 71 -5.27 -0.38 -2.37
N ALA A 72 -4.92 -1.64 -2.13
CA ALA A 72 -3.54 -2.08 -1.97
C ALA A 72 -2.69 -1.82 -3.23
N VAL A 73 -3.27 -2.04 -4.42
CA VAL A 73 -2.63 -1.71 -5.70
C VAL A 73 -2.40 -0.22 -5.85
N VAL A 74 -3.42 0.60 -5.55
CA VAL A 74 -3.32 2.07 -5.62
C VAL A 74 -2.28 2.60 -4.64
N LEU A 75 -2.22 2.09 -3.40
CA LEU A 75 -1.21 2.46 -2.42
C LEU A 75 0.21 2.11 -2.92
N SER A 76 0.38 0.92 -3.49
CA SER A 76 1.66 0.50 -4.07
C SER A 76 2.06 1.37 -5.26
N LEU A 77 1.10 1.70 -6.13
CA LEU A 77 1.30 2.57 -7.28
C LEU A 77 1.73 3.98 -6.86
N ILE A 78 1.00 4.60 -5.92
CA ILE A 78 1.31 5.95 -5.42
C ILE A 78 2.72 5.97 -4.83
N LEU A 79 3.08 4.98 -4.03
CA LEU A 79 4.37 4.91 -3.38
C LEU A 79 5.51 4.79 -4.40
N VAL A 80 5.40 3.86 -5.35
CA VAL A 80 6.40 3.63 -6.38
C VAL A 80 6.53 4.81 -7.35
N THR A 81 5.41 5.42 -7.73
CA THR A 81 5.43 6.60 -8.62
C THR A 81 5.98 7.84 -7.91
N THR A 82 5.61 8.08 -6.65
CA THR A 82 6.14 9.22 -5.88
C THR A 82 7.66 9.14 -5.77
N GLY A 83 8.23 8.02 -5.31
CA GLY A 83 9.68 7.88 -5.22
C GLY A 83 10.38 7.83 -6.58
N GLY A 84 9.79 7.09 -7.53
CA GLY A 84 10.36 6.87 -8.85
C GLY A 84 10.40 8.11 -9.76
N PHE A 85 9.47 9.07 -9.61
CA PHE A 85 9.45 10.30 -10.39
C PHE A 85 9.99 11.51 -9.65
N LEU A 86 9.62 11.68 -8.37
CA LEU A 86 9.98 12.88 -7.62
C LEU A 86 11.49 12.96 -7.36
N VAL A 87 12.10 11.84 -6.99
CA VAL A 87 13.53 11.82 -6.65
C VAL A 87 14.42 12.19 -7.82
N PRO A 88 14.24 11.62 -9.04
CA PRO A 88 14.98 12.09 -10.21
C PRO A 88 14.74 13.57 -10.50
N TYR A 89 13.51 14.04 -10.35
CA TYR A 89 13.18 15.44 -10.58
C TYR A 89 13.98 16.38 -9.64
N LEU A 90 14.07 16.06 -8.37
CA LEU A 90 14.89 16.82 -7.39
C LEU A 90 16.38 16.86 -7.79
N ILE A 91 16.89 15.79 -8.38
CA ILE A 91 18.28 15.74 -8.89
C ILE A 91 18.47 16.67 -10.08
N PHE A 92 17.47 16.72 -10.97
CA PHE A 92 17.54 17.56 -12.19
C PHE A 92 17.34 19.05 -11.91
N GLU A 93 16.44 19.39 -11.00
CA GLU A 93 16.21 20.77 -10.59
C GLU A 93 17.53 21.43 -10.13
N GLU A 94 18.33 20.72 -9.34
CA GLU A 94 19.63 21.20 -8.90
C GLU A 94 20.65 21.29 -10.05
N LYS A 95 20.63 20.34 -11.01
CA LYS A 95 21.49 20.40 -12.20
C LYS A 95 21.13 21.61 -13.09
N GLN A 96 19.84 21.92 -13.24
CA GLN A 96 19.39 23.05 -14.09
C GLN A 96 19.62 24.41 -13.45
N THR A 97 19.51 24.51 -12.12
CA THR A 97 19.71 25.76 -11.40
C THR A 97 21.18 26.08 -11.09
N HIS A 98 22.11 25.22 -11.60
CA HIS A 98 23.56 25.33 -11.33
C HIS A 98 23.91 25.36 -9.84
N THR A 99 22.97 25.00 -8.94
CA THR A 99 23.24 24.87 -7.52
C THR A 99 24.16 23.68 -7.22
N MET A 100 24.23 22.71 -8.12
CA MET A 100 25.21 21.63 -8.09
C MET A 100 26.65 22.12 -8.09
N ASP A 101 26.97 23.18 -8.86
CA ASP A 101 28.31 23.77 -8.91
C ASP A 101 28.68 24.43 -7.58
N ALA A 102 27.69 25.05 -6.91
CA ALA A 102 27.88 25.60 -5.57
C ALA A 102 28.05 24.52 -4.49
N LEU A 103 27.39 23.37 -4.65
CA LEU A 103 27.55 22.22 -3.76
C LEU A 103 28.90 21.52 -3.94
N LEU A 104 29.46 21.50 -5.17
CA LEU A 104 30.78 20.93 -5.47
C LEU A 104 31.94 21.77 -4.90
N VAL A 105 31.73 23.07 -4.66
CA VAL A 105 32.72 23.94 -3.98
C VAL A 105 32.62 23.80 -2.45
N SER A 106 31.57 23.19 -1.91
CA SER A 106 31.41 22.90 -0.50
C SER A 106 32.26 21.67 -0.09
N PRO A 107 32.64 21.53 1.20
CA PRO A 107 33.39 20.37 1.66
C PRO A 107 32.52 19.08 1.73
N ALA A 108 31.28 19.10 1.22
CA ALA A 108 30.39 17.97 1.22
C ALA A 108 30.79 16.95 0.14
N ALA A 109 30.85 15.68 0.51
CA ALA A 109 31.09 14.60 -0.46
C ALA A 109 29.82 14.35 -1.30
N ALA A 110 29.98 13.87 -2.55
CA ALA A 110 28.83 13.50 -3.40
C ALA A 110 27.92 12.45 -2.76
N SER A 111 28.45 11.62 -1.87
CA SER A 111 27.68 10.70 -1.03
C SER A 111 26.69 11.41 -0.10
N ASP A 112 27.09 12.55 0.49
CA ASP A 112 26.26 13.30 1.44
C ASP A 112 25.07 13.94 0.72
N ILE A 113 25.32 14.44 -0.50
CA ILE A 113 24.27 14.97 -1.37
C ILE A 113 23.28 13.87 -1.74
N THR A 114 23.77 12.68 -2.11
CA THR A 114 22.93 11.55 -2.48
C THR A 114 22.09 11.06 -1.30
N ILE A 115 22.66 11.00 -0.09
CA ILE A 115 21.93 10.64 1.14
C ILE A 115 20.87 11.69 1.45
N GLY A 116 21.19 12.97 1.33
CA GLY A 116 20.23 14.07 1.52
C GLY A 116 19.02 13.93 0.59
N LYS A 117 19.24 13.62 -0.69
CA LYS A 117 18.19 13.37 -1.68
C LYS A 117 17.36 12.12 -1.37
N ALA A 118 18.02 11.05 -0.92
CA ALA A 118 17.34 9.86 -0.48
C ALA A 118 16.39 10.16 0.69
N LEU A 119 16.86 10.89 1.69
CA LEU A 119 16.05 11.29 2.84
C LEU A 119 14.88 12.20 2.43
N ALA A 120 15.12 13.19 1.58
CA ALA A 120 14.06 14.03 1.04
C ALA A 120 13.00 13.21 0.30
N GLY A 121 13.42 12.27 -0.55
CA GLY A 121 12.52 11.34 -1.24
C GLY A 121 11.70 10.47 -0.31
N ILE A 122 12.32 9.92 0.74
CA ILE A 122 11.60 9.13 1.77
C ILE A 122 10.56 10.00 2.48
N VAL A 123 10.92 11.23 2.89
CA VAL A 123 9.96 12.14 3.54
C VAL A 123 8.77 12.44 2.63
N HIS A 124 8.99 12.71 1.35
CA HIS A 124 7.89 12.92 0.40
C HIS A 124 7.00 11.68 0.23
N CYS A 125 7.59 10.48 0.15
CA CYS A 125 6.83 9.23 0.13
C CYS A 125 5.99 9.06 1.40
N LEU A 126 6.55 9.36 2.57
CA LEU A 126 5.84 9.27 3.84
C LEU A 126 4.67 10.26 3.92
N VAL A 127 4.88 11.51 3.48
CA VAL A 127 3.83 12.54 3.44
C VAL A 127 2.71 12.13 2.48
N ALA A 128 3.06 11.71 1.25
CA ALA A 128 2.08 11.26 0.27
C ALA A 128 1.25 10.08 0.80
N MET A 129 1.93 9.09 1.40
CA MET A 129 1.25 7.92 1.98
C MET A 129 0.41 8.28 3.20
N ALA A 130 0.87 9.20 4.06
CA ALA A 130 0.10 9.66 5.21
C ALA A 130 -1.23 10.29 4.77
N VAL A 131 -1.21 11.13 3.72
CA VAL A 131 -2.44 11.73 3.15
C VAL A 131 -3.39 10.64 2.63
N VAL A 132 -2.89 9.70 1.83
CA VAL A 132 -3.75 8.65 1.24
C VAL A 132 -4.30 7.70 2.32
N LEU A 133 -3.48 7.35 3.31
CA LEU A 133 -3.91 6.51 4.43
C LEU A 133 -4.92 7.22 5.34
N ALA A 134 -4.84 8.55 5.47
CA ALA A 134 -5.85 9.32 6.19
C ALA A 134 -7.24 9.18 5.58
N PHE A 135 -7.35 9.15 4.24
CA PHE A 135 -8.62 8.88 3.56
C PHE A 135 -9.06 7.41 3.62
N ASN A 136 -8.13 6.50 3.88
CA ASN A 136 -8.38 5.05 3.93
C ASN A 136 -8.27 4.48 5.35
N TYR A 137 -8.28 5.32 6.39
CA TYR A 137 -8.05 4.91 7.78
C TYR A 137 -9.00 3.80 8.24
N SER A 138 -10.23 3.80 7.76
CA SER A 138 -11.27 2.81 8.12
C SER A 138 -10.95 1.39 7.65
N ASN A 139 -10.16 1.25 6.57
CA ASN A 139 -9.76 -0.04 6.02
C ASN A 139 -8.58 -0.66 6.78
N VAL A 140 -7.77 0.17 7.44
CA VAL A 140 -6.57 -0.29 8.13
C VAL A 140 -6.91 -0.95 9.47
N VAL A 141 -6.50 -2.22 9.62
CA VAL A 141 -6.61 -3.00 10.86
C VAL A 141 -5.29 -2.96 11.63
N ALA A 142 -4.18 -3.23 10.97
CA ALA A 142 -2.85 -3.34 11.56
C ALA A 142 -1.94 -2.18 11.14
N TRP A 143 -1.99 -1.07 11.85
CA TRP A 143 -1.20 0.12 11.58
C TRP A 143 0.31 -0.12 11.60
N GLY A 144 0.80 -1.00 12.49
CA GLY A 144 2.23 -1.34 12.54
C GLY A 144 2.74 -1.94 11.22
N ILE A 145 1.94 -2.80 10.57
CA ILE A 145 2.30 -3.42 9.29
C ILE A 145 2.23 -2.40 8.15
N VAL A 146 1.23 -1.50 8.14
CA VAL A 146 1.17 -0.39 7.17
C VAL A 146 2.42 0.47 7.25
N VAL A 147 2.82 0.90 8.44
CA VAL A 147 4.00 1.75 8.62
C VAL A 147 5.25 1.05 8.10
N LEU A 148 5.45 -0.24 8.43
CA LEU A 148 6.56 -1.03 7.89
C LEU A 148 6.50 -1.16 6.37
N ALA A 149 5.31 -1.42 5.79
CA ALA A 149 5.13 -1.51 4.35
C ALA A 149 5.48 -0.19 3.65
N VAL A 150 5.04 0.95 4.21
CA VAL A 150 5.37 2.28 3.68
C VAL A 150 6.86 2.56 3.76
N LEU A 151 7.52 2.22 4.86
CA LEU A 151 8.96 2.44 5.03
C LEU A 151 9.78 1.60 4.03
N VAL A 152 9.53 0.30 3.93
CA VAL A 152 10.28 -0.56 2.99
C VAL A 152 9.94 -0.24 1.53
N GLY A 153 8.69 0.11 1.25
CA GLY A 153 8.26 0.53 -0.08
C GLY A 153 8.84 1.89 -0.48
N ALA A 154 8.96 2.84 0.45
CA ALA A 154 9.65 4.11 0.23
C ALA A 154 11.14 3.90 -0.09
N LEU A 155 11.82 3.00 0.64
CA LEU A 155 13.19 2.63 0.33
C LEU A 155 13.32 2.07 -1.10
N LEU A 156 12.45 1.16 -1.50
CA LEU A 156 12.43 0.61 -2.86
C LEU A 156 12.21 1.71 -3.90
N ALA A 157 11.18 2.53 -3.72
CA ALA A 157 10.78 3.58 -4.66
C ALA A 157 11.86 4.66 -4.83
N VAL A 158 12.44 5.11 -3.71
CA VAL A 158 13.53 6.08 -3.69
C VAL A 158 14.80 5.49 -4.32
N GLY A 159 15.11 4.21 -4.07
CA GLY A 159 16.23 3.52 -4.70
C GLY A 159 16.12 3.50 -6.23
N VAL A 160 14.92 3.22 -6.76
CA VAL A 160 14.64 3.31 -8.20
C VAL A 160 14.80 4.75 -8.70
N GLY A 161 14.25 5.73 -7.99
CA GLY A 161 14.36 7.14 -8.34
C GLY A 161 15.80 7.66 -8.37
N LEU A 162 16.63 7.29 -7.37
CA LEU A 162 18.04 7.63 -7.33
C LEU A 162 18.81 7.02 -8.49
N LEU A 163 18.53 5.75 -8.82
CA LEU A 163 19.16 5.07 -9.96
C LEU A 163 18.86 5.80 -11.26
N LEU A 164 17.59 6.18 -11.47
CA LEU A 164 17.17 6.96 -12.65
C LEU A 164 17.82 8.35 -12.66
N GLY A 165 17.81 9.06 -11.54
CA GLY A 165 18.38 10.40 -11.45
C GLY A 165 19.90 10.43 -11.62
N SER A 166 20.61 9.38 -11.21
CA SER A 166 22.06 9.28 -11.37
C SER A 166 22.49 8.81 -12.77
N GLY A 167 21.61 8.08 -13.49
CA GLY A 167 21.94 7.49 -14.78
C GLY A 167 21.70 8.39 -16.01
N PHE A 168 20.96 9.51 -15.85
CA PHE A 168 20.60 10.39 -16.97
C PHE A 168 21.07 11.83 -16.76
N GLU A 169 21.33 12.53 -17.86
CA GLU A 169 21.87 13.90 -17.82
C GLU A 169 20.79 14.98 -17.97
N THR A 170 19.66 14.66 -18.59
CA THR A 170 18.60 15.64 -18.87
C THR A 170 17.25 15.21 -18.33
N ALA A 171 16.43 16.19 -17.87
CA ALA A 171 15.07 15.96 -17.41
C ALA A 171 14.17 15.27 -18.46
N GLN A 172 14.41 15.58 -19.75
CA GLN A 172 13.67 14.99 -20.85
C GLN A 172 13.98 13.49 -21.01
N GLN A 173 15.25 13.10 -20.86
CA GLN A 173 15.66 11.69 -20.85
C GLN A 173 15.00 10.94 -19.70
N VAL A 174 15.01 11.52 -18.49
CA VAL A 174 14.33 10.91 -17.33
C VAL A 174 12.84 10.75 -17.58
N GLY A 175 12.15 11.78 -18.06
CA GLY A 175 10.72 11.69 -18.38
C GLY A 175 10.41 10.56 -19.34
N ALA A 176 11.23 10.37 -20.38
CA ALA A 176 11.06 9.33 -21.39
C ALA A 176 11.40 7.92 -20.85
N TRP A 177 12.51 7.78 -20.10
CA TRP A 177 13.04 6.49 -19.67
C TRP A 177 12.48 6.01 -18.33
N SER A 178 11.97 6.90 -17.46
CA SER A 178 11.35 6.52 -16.18
C SER A 178 10.11 5.64 -16.34
N ILE A 179 9.44 5.76 -17.47
CA ILE A 179 8.26 4.95 -17.79
C ILE A 179 8.58 3.45 -17.78
N ILE A 180 9.76 3.05 -18.26
CA ILE A 180 10.15 1.64 -18.39
C ILE A 180 10.26 0.94 -17.03
N PRO A 181 11.10 1.41 -16.07
CA PRO A 181 11.19 0.74 -14.76
C PRO A 181 9.90 0.84 -13.94
N ILE A 182 9.14 1.93 -14.10
CA ILE A 182 7.84 2.04 -13.43
C ILE A 182 6.84 1.05 -14.03
N LEU A 183 6.77 0.93 -15.34
CA LEU A 183 5.95 -0.06 -16.01
C LEU A 183 6.35 -1.49 -15.60
N LEU A 184 7.66 -1.77 -15.57
CA LEU A 184 8.20 -3.06 -15.17
C LEU A 184 7.81 -3.41 -13.71
N LEU A 185 7.81 -2.44 -12.81
CA LEU A 185 7.38 -2.61 -11.42
C LEU A 185 5.86 -2.76 -11.30
N MET A 186 5.07 -2.06 -12.16
CA MET A 186 3.61 -2.09 -12.08
C MET A 186 2.99 -3.24 -12.88
N ALA A 187 3.63 -3.72 -13.94
CA ALA A 187 3.12 -4.81 -14.75
C ALA A 187 2.77 -6.08 -13.95
N PRO A 188 3.60 -6.54 -12.98
CA PRO A 188 3.25 -7.69 -12.17
C PRO A 188 1.95 -7.53 -11.39
N VAL A 189 1.73 -6.33 -10.85
CA VAL A 189 0.51 -6.02 -10.08
C VAL A 189 -0.72 -6.01 -10.98
N MET A 190 -0.60 -5.41 -12.17
CA MET A 190 -1.68 -5.42 -13.16
C MET A 190 -1.99 -6.82 -13.66
N LEU A 191 -0.97 -7.63 -13.93
CA LEU A 191 -1.12 -9.02 -14.33
C LEU A 191 -1.81 -9.85 -13.24
N ALA A 192 -1.41 -9.68 -11.97
CA ALA A 192 -2.03 -10.37 -10.83
C ALA A 192 -3.54 -10.07 -10.71
N MET A 193 -3.98 -8.88 -11.13
CA MET A 193 -5.40 -8.52 -11.12
C MET A 193 -6.22 -9.15 -12.25
N MET A 194 -5.57 -9.55 -13.35
CA MET A 194 -6.29 -10.10 -14.51
C MET A 194 -6.81 -11.52 -14.26
N GLY A 195 -6.26 -12.27 -13.30
CA GLY A 195 -6.57 -13.68 -13.08
C GLY A 195 -6.13 -14.55 -14.26
N ASN A 196 -6.37 -15.85 -14.17
CA ASN A 196 -6.10 -16.83 -15.25
C ASN A 196 -4.72 -16.67 -15.93
N LEU A 197 -3.67 -16.58 -15.10
CA LEU A 197 -2.31 -16.42 -15.59
C LEU A 197 -1.71 -17.75 -16.04
N PRO A 198 -0.78 -17.74 -17.03
CA PRO A 198 0.01 -18.91 -17.33
C PRO A 198 0.81 -19.39 -16.10
N PRO A 199 0.99 -20.73 -15.91
CA PRO A 199 1.66 -21.27 -14.72
C PRO A 199 3.06 -20.71 -14.47
N VAL A 200 3.77 -20.32 -15.52
CA VAL A 200 5.10 -19.69 -15.44
C VAL A 200 5.01 -18.33 -14.75
N LEU A 201 4.02 -17.51 -15.10
CA LEU A 201 3.83 -16.20 -14.50
C LEU A 201 3.37 -16.32 -13.03
N GLU A 202 2.48 -17.26 -12.72
CA GLU A 202 2.05 -17.52 -11.34
C GLU A 202 3.23 -17.88 -10.41
N SER A 203 4.25 -18.55 -10.93
CA SER A 203 5.45 -18.92 -10.14
C SER A 203 6.43 -17.77 -9.96
N VAL A 204 6.49 -16.82 -10.89
CA VAL A 204 7.44 -15.69 -10.86
C VAL A 204 6.88 -14.47 -10.13
N LEU A 205 5.58 -14.19 -10.28
CA LEU A 205 4.93 -13.01 -9.69
C LEU A 205 5.16 -12.83 -8.18
N PRO A 206 5.09 -13.88 -7.33
CA PRO A 206 5.33 -13.73 -5.89
C PRO A 206 6.70 -13.19 -5.51
N TRP A 207 7.69 -13.32 -6.40
CA TRP A 207 9.05 -12.82 -6.20
C TRP A 207 9.23 -11.35 -6.58
N MET A 208 8.20 -10.71 -7.14
CA MET A 208 8.25 -9.30 -7.53
C MET A 208 8.03 -8.39 -6.31
N PRO A 209 8.84 -7.31 -6.17
CA PRO A 209 8.79 -6.46 -4.98
C PRO A 209 7.46 -5.72 -4.85
N THR A 210 6.81 -5.37 -5.95
CA THR A 210 5.52 -4.68 -5.94
C THR A 210 4.36 -5.59 -5.54
N ILE A 211 4.42 -6.87 -5.88
CA ILE A 211 3.46 -7.89 -5.38
C ILE A 211 3.65 -8.08 -3.87
N ALA A 212 4.89 -8.20 -3.41
CA ALA A 212 5.18 -8.30 -1.98
C ALA A 212 4.69 -7.06 -1.20
N LEU A 213 4.87 -5.87 -1.78
CA LEU A 213 4.37 -4.62 -1.20
C LEU A 213 2.82 -4.58 -1.16
N GLY A 214 2.16 -4.98 -2.24
CA GLY A 214 0.70 -5.13 -2.28
C GLY A 214 0.18 -6.11 -1.23
N ASN A 215 0.85 -7.25 -1.07
CA ASN A 215 0.52 -8.25 -0.04
C ASN A 215 0.68 -7.70 1.38
N LEU A 216 1.68 -6.84 1.65
CA LEU A 216 1.82 -6.16 2.94
C LEU A 216 0.64 -5.23 3.22
N PHE A 217 0.20 -4.44 2.24
CA PHE A 217 -0.99 -3.61 2.39
C PHE A 217 -2.24 -4.45 2.61
N LEU A 218 -2.44 -5.52 1.83
CA LEU A 218 -3.57 -6.43 2.01
C LEU A 218 -3.58 -7.07 3.40
N LEU A 219 -2.42 -7.55 3.85
CA LEU A 219 -2.27 -8.13 5.18
C LEU A 219 -2.63 -7.12 6.27
N SER A 220 -2.26 -5.84 6.08
CA SER A 220 -2.57 -4.78 7.03
C SER A 220 -4.06 -4.46 7.15
N PHE A 221 -4.86 -4.82 6.15
CA PHE A 221 -6.32 -4.67 6.14
C PHE A 221 -7.03 -5.90 6.73
N SER A 222 -6.33 -7.01 6.94
CA SER A 222 -6.90 -8.25 7.44
C SER A 222 -6.85 -8.36 8.97
N GLY A 223 -7.77 -9.13 9.55
CA GLY A 223 -7.75 -9.45 10.98
C GLY A 223 -6.60 -10.35 11.41
N ASP A 224 -6.01 -11.08 10.45
CA ASP A 224 -4.91 -12.03 10.64
C ASP A 224 -3.51 -11.40 10.54
N ALA A 225 -3.42 -10.10 10.65
CA ALA A 225 -2.22 -9.30 10.49
C ALA A 225 -1.21 -9.56 11.60
N THR A 226 -0.23 -10.42 11.34
CA THR A 226 0.89 -10.72 12.25
C THR A 226 2.22 -10.38 11.61
N LEU A 227 3.20 -10.00 12.43
CA LEU A 227 4.55 -9.69 11.95
C LEU A 227 5.20 -10.92 11.27
N ALA A 228 4.93 -12.13 11.78
CA ALA A 228 5.44 -13.37 11.19
C ALA A 228 4.96 -13.58 9.75
N ARG A 229 3.71 -13.22 9.44
CA ARG A 229 3.16 -13.28 8.07
C ARG A 229 3.67 -12.13 7.17
N ALA A 230 3.98 -10.98 7.75
CA ALA A 230 4.54 -9.84 7.03
C ALA A 230 6.02 -10.03 6.66
N LEU A 231 6.78 -10.74 7.50
CA LEU A 231 8.24 -10.87 7.40
C LEU A 231 8.74 -11.33 6.02
N PRO A 232 8.20 -12.37 5.37
CA PRO A 232 8.67 -12.81 4.06
C PRO A 232 8.57 -11.69 2.99
N ASN A 233 7.44 -10.96 2.98
CA ASN A 233 7.24 -9.86 2.04
C ASN A 233 8.13 -8.65 2.36
N LEU A 234 8.34 -8.33 3.64
CA LEU A 234 9.28 -7.28 4.07
C LEU A 234 10.71 -7.58 3.62
N VAL A 235 11.17 -8.82 3.87
CA VAL A 235 12.50 -9.26 3.46
C VAL A 235 12.65 -9.22 1.94
N LEU A 236 11.62 -9.63 1.20
CA LEU A 236 11.67 -9.61 -0.26
C LEU A 236 11.79 -8.18 -0.81
N VAL A 237 11.01 -7.22 -0.31
CA VAL A 237 11.12 -5.80 -0.73
C VAL A 237 12.50 -5.23 -0.38
N LEU A 238 13.02 -5.52 0.81
CA LEU A 238 14.37 -5.09 1.20
C LEU A 238 15.45 -5.74 0.34
N ALA A 239 15.32 -7.03 0.01
CA ALA A 239 16.27 -7.73 -0.86
C ALA A 239 16.35 -7.12 -2.26
N TRP A 240 15.24 -6.62 -2.79
CA TRP A 240 15.21 -5.87 -4.05
C TRP A 240 15.76 -4.44 -3.91
N SER A 241 15.62 -3.82 -2.75
CA SER A 241 16.14 -2.47 -2.50
C SER A 241 17.68 -2.45 -2.42
N LEU A 242 18.30 -3.46 -1.82
CA LEU A 242 19.75 -3.52 -1.64
C LEU A 242 20.55 -3.36 -2.94
N PRO A 243 20.30 -4.13 -4.04
CA PRO A 243 21.05 -3.98 -5.27
C PRO A 243 20.86 -2.60 -5.93
N LEU A 244 19.69 -1.96 -5.74
CA LEU A 244 19.46 -0.60 -6.25
C LEU A 244 20.39 0.40 -5.56
N TYR A 245 20.49 0.38 -4.24
CA TYR A 245 21.38 1.27 -3.50
C TYR A 245 22.86 0.97 -3.77
N VAL A 246 23.23 -0.30 -3.91
CA VAL A 246 24.62 -0.69 -4.30
C VAL A 246 24.94 -0.12 -5.68
N ALA A 247 24.02 -0.22 -6.64
CA ALA A 247 24.21 0.34 -7.99
C ALA A 247 24.35 1.87 -7.96
N VAL A 248 23.50 2.56 -7.18
CA VAL A 248 23.59 4.03 -7.00
C VAL A 248 24.96 4.42 -6.42
N ILE A 249 25.40 3.77 -5.34
CA ILE A 249 26.70 4.05 -4.73
C ILE A 249 27.83 3.81 -5.72
N TRP A 250 27.75 2.76 -6.51
CA TRP A 250 28.77 2.45 -7.53
C TRP A 250 28.83 3.53 -8.62
N ILE A 251 27.67 3.99 -9.13
CA ILE A 251 27.59 5.06 -10.14
C ILE A 251 28.17 6.36 -9.58
N VAL A 252 27.75 6.77 -8.38
CA VAL A 252 28.20 8.00 -7.72
C VAL A 252 29.72 7.97 -7.54
N ARG A 253 30.28 6.90 -7.01
CA ARG A 253 31.75 6.76 -6.83
C ARG A 253 32.54 6.75 -8.14
N ARG A 254 31.92 6.35 -9.24
CA ARG A 254 32.57 6.39 -10.56
C ARG A 254 32.55 7.79 -11.16
N SER A 255 31.56 8.60 -10.83
CA SER A 255 31.45 9.99 -11.27
C SER A 255 32.42 10.92 -10.54
N ASP A 256 32.85 10.52 -9.33
CA ASP A 256 33.83 11.29 -8.53
C ASP A 256 35.31 11.05 -8.94
N ARG A 257 35.56 10.18 -9.92
CA ARG A 257 36.89 9.87 -10.45
C ARG A 257 37.11 10.51 -11.84
#